data_808c82d83ac1487a89e792a21aa9dbcf
#
_entry.id   808c82d83ac1487a89e792a21aa9dbcf
#
_cell.length_a   1.000
_cell.length_b   1.000
_cell.length_c   1.000
_cell.angle_alpha   90.00
_cell.angle_beta   90.00
_cell.angle_gamma   90.00
#
_symmetry.space_group_name_H-M   'P 1'
#
loop_
_entity.id
_entity.type
_entity.pdbx_description
1 polymer ?
#
loop_
_entity_poly.entity_id
_entity_poly.type
_entity_poly.pdbx_seq_one_letter_code
_entity_poly.pdbx_strand_id
1 'polypeptide(L)'
;MQGVPDLSDYGEDVYDLQFGNGTDHLPTSALIKTEFRRKILYHMCSQEDSNLAALLLKPGPLQAILGAKFDQGSPVDAVPRIFIKTVQDRVITPEQQDAMIEKWPPENVYSVDSDHSPFFSAPFMLLGLLVKATASLPTI
;
A
#
# COMPACT_ATOMS: atom_id res chain seq x y z
N MET A 1 11.90 -7.38 -6.85
CA MET A 1 11.36 -6.43 -7.86
C MET A 1 11.06 -5.12 -7.16
N GLN A 2 11.58 -3.99 -7.63
CA GLN A 2 11.25 -2.70 -7.02
C GLN A 2 9.78 -2.35 -7.32
N GLY A 3 9.02 -1.99 -6.29
CA GLY A 3 7.65 -1.49 -6.41
C GLY A 3 6.52 -2.51 -6.34
N VAL A 4 6.81 -3.81 -6.32
CA VAL A 4 5.80 -4.86 -6.10
C VAL A 4 6.10 -5.55 -4.78
N PRO A 5 5.10 -5.67 -3.88
CA PRO A 5 5.29 -6.37 -2.61
C PRO A 5 5.74 -7.83 -2.83
N ASP A 6 6.69 -8.27 -2.03
CA ASP A 6 7.07 -9.68 -1.97
C ASP A 6 6.09 -10.40 -1.05
N LEU A 7 5.25 -11.24 -1.64
CA LEU A 7 4.25 -12.04 -0.95
C LEU A 7 4.58 -13.55 -0.99
N SER A 8 5.84 -13.90 -1.25
CA SER A 8 6.31 -15.29 -1.36
C SER A 8 6.05 -16.12 -0.10
N ASP A 9 6.01 -15.50 1.07
CA ASP A 9 5.65 -16.16 2.34
C ASP A 9 4.23 -16.75 2.34
N TYR A 10 3.37 -16.32 1.43
CA TYR A 10 2.00 -16.81 1.27
C TYR A 10 1.87 -17.90 0.19
N GLY A 11 2.94 -18.16 -0.55
CA GLY A 11 3.02 -19.15 -1.63
C GLY A 11 3.46 -18.52 -2.96
N GLU A 12 3.74 -19.39 -3.93
CA GLU A 12 4.24 -18.94 -5.25
C GLU A 12 3.13 -18.38 -6.16
N ASP A 13 1.88 -18.67 -5.87
CA ASP A 13 0.73 -18.40 -6.75
C ASP A 13 -0.31 -17.47 -6.10
N VAL A 14 0.16 -16.36 -5.51
CA VAL A 14 -0.69 -15.38 -4.81
C VAL A 14 -1.42 -14.44 -5.78
N TYR A 15 -0.87 -14.24 -6.98
CA TYR A 15 -1.36 -13.27 -7.94
C TYR A 15 -2.11 -13.92 -9.10
N ASP A 16 -3.20 -13.29 -9.49
CA ASP A 16 -3.86 -13.47 -10.79
C ASP A 16 -3.26 -12.44 -11.76
N LEU A 17 -2.49 -12.94 -12.74
CA LEU A 17 -1.73 -12.12 -13.69
C LEU A 17 -2.49 -12.00 -15.01
N GLN A 18 -2.57 -10.81 -15.56
CA GLN A 18 -3.20 -10.56 -16.86
C GLN A 18 -2.17 -10.09 -17.88
N PHE A 19 -2.28 -10.64 -19.09
CA PHE A 19 -1.35 -10.44 -20.20
C PHE A 19 -2.06 -9.70 -21.33
N GLY A 20 -2.35 -8.41 -21.13
CA GLY A 20 -3.09 -7.59 -22.12
C GLY A 20 -2.37 -7.43 -23.47
N ASN A 21 -1.05 -7.66 -23.51
CA ASN A 21 -0.23 -7.58 -24.73
C ASN A 21 0.11 -8.97 -25.30
N GLY A 22 -0.56 -10.04 -24.82
CA GLY A 22 -0.27 -11.43 -25.19
C GLY A 22 0.68 -12.14 -24.22
N THR A 23 0.62 -13.46 -24.20
CA THR A 23 1.35 -14.32 -23.25
C THR A 23 2.87 -14.33 -23.46
N ASP A 24 3.35 -13.88 -24.61
CA ASP A 24 4.78 -13.75 -24.93
C ASP A 24 5.41 -12.46 -24.34
N HIS A 25 4.58 -11.60 -23.70
CA HIS A 25 5.00 -10.38 -23.05
C HIS A 25 4.88 -10.49 -21.52
N LEU A 26 5.52 -9.55 -20.80
CA LEU A 26 5.36 -9.43 -19.35
C LEU A 26 3.89 -9.10 -19.00
N PRO A 27 3.40 -9.56 -17.83
CA PRO A 27 2.05 -9.27 -17.40
C PRO A 27 1.82 -7.77 -17.26
N THR A 28 0.67 -7.31 -17.75
CA THR A 28 0.29 -5.88 -17.74
C THR A 28 -0.34 -5.46 -16.43
N SER A 29 -1.06 -6.38 -15.77
CA SER A 29 -1.72 -6.13 -14.50
C SER A 29 -1.72 -7.37 -13.60
N ALA A 30 -1.89 -7.13 -12.30
CA ALA A 30 -1.95 -8.17 -11.28
C ALA A 30 -3.08 -7.88 -10.28
N LEU A 31 -3.68 -8.95 -9.76
CA LEU A 31 -4.66 -8.91 -8.70
C LEU A 31 -4.34 -10.02 -7.70
N ILE A 32 -4.42 -9.74 -6.40
CA ILE A 32 -4.31 -10.78 -5.37
C ILE A 32 -5.52 -11.71 -5.49
N LYS A 33 -5.27 -13.02 -5.58
CA LYS A 33 -6.31 -14.04 -5.68
C LYS A 33 -7.26 -13.99 -4.49
N THR A 34 -8.51 -14.32 -4.73
CA THR A 34 -9.62 -14.14 -3.76
C THR A 34 -9.33 -14.81 -2.42
N GLU A 35 -8.77 -16.01 -2.43
CA GLU A 35 -8.44 -16.79 -1.24
C GLU A 35 -7.37 -16.14 -0.33
N PHE A 36 -6.54 -15.25 -0.89
CA PHE A 36 -5.48 -14.55 -0.15
C PHE A 36 -5.89 -13.16 0.32
N ARG A 37 -6.90 -12.53 -0.30
CA ARG A 37 -7.25 -11.11 -0.05
C ARG A 37 -7.50 -10.82 1.40
N ARG A 38 -8.36 -11.62 2.08
CA ARG A 38 -8.64 -11.42 3.49
C ARG A 38 -7.39 -11.61 4.35
N LYS A 39 -6.61 -12.65 4.09
CA LYS A 39 -5.42 -12.96 4.89
C LYS A 39 -4.33 -11.89 4.77
N ILE A 40 -4.19 -11.26 3.60
CA ILE A 40 -3.09 -10.34 3.28
C ILE A 40 -3.51 -8.89 3.45
N LEU A 41 -4.66 -8.49 2.83
CA LEU A 41 -5.07 -7.09 2.73
C LEU A 41 -6.00 -6.64 3.85
N TYR A 42 -6.88 -7.56 4.36
CA TYR A 42 -8.05 -7.22 5.15
C TYR A 42 -8.19 -8.08 6.42
N HIS A 43 -7.08 -8.54 7.00
CA HIS A 43 -7.12 -9.50 8.11
C HIS A 43 -7.61 -8.89 9.44
N MET A 44 -7.58 -7.57 9.58
CA MET A 44 -8.13 -6.84 10.73
C MET A 44 -9.49 -6.18 10.41
N CYS A 45 -9.95 -6.26 9.16
CA CYS A 45 -11.23 -5.69 8.76
C CYS A 45 -12.41 -6.59 9.18
N SER A 46 -13.61 -6.00 9.31
CA SER A 46 -14.84 -6.78 9.46
C SER A 46 -15.06 -7.73 8.26
N GLN A 47 -15.90 -8.75 8.43
CA GLN A 47 -16.21 -9.66 7.33
C GLN A 47 -16.94 -8.91 6.21
N GLU A 48 -17.84 -8.01 6.59
CA GLU A 48 -18.65 -7.19 5.69
C GLU A 48 -17.75 -6.28 4.84
N ASP A 49 -16.85 -5.53 5.48
CA ASP A 49 -15.92 -4.62 4.80
C ASP A 49 -14.96 -5.37 3.89
N SER A 50 -14.42 -6.51 4.33
CA SER A 50 -13.54 -7.32 3.50
C SER A 50 -14.24 -7.91 2.28
N ASN A 51 -15.51 -8.30 2.40
CA ASN A 51 -16.33 -8.76 1.28
C ASN A 51 -16.60 -7.63 0.29
N LEU A 52 -16.99 -6.45 0.78
CA LEU A 52 -17.23 -5.28 -0.04
C LEU A 52 -15.94 -4.86 -0.79
N ALA A 53 -14.83 -4.79 -0.08
CA ALA A 53 -13.53 -4.47 -0.66
C ALA A 53 -13.13 -5.48 -1.75
N ALA A 54 -13.34 -6.78 -1.51
CA ALA A 54 -13.04 -7.83 -2.49
C ALA A 54 -13.86 -7.71 -3.78
N LEU A 55 -15.11 -7.22 -3.68
CA LEU A 55 -15.97 -6.98 -4.86
C LEU A 55 -15.53 -5.73 -5.65
N LEU A 56 -14.97 -4.73 -4.97
CA LEU A 56 -14.57 -3.47 -5.58
C LEU A 56 -13.12 -3.48 -6.07
N LEU A 57 -12.30 -4.42 -5.62
CA LEU A 57 -10.89 -4.50 -5.95
C LEU A 57 -10.69 -4.72 -7.46
N LYS A 58 -9.84 -3.91 -8.07
CA LYS A 58 -9.48 -3.98 -9.49
C LYS A 58 -8.04 -4.40 -9.66
N PRO A 59 -7.68 -5.01 -10.81
CA PRO A 59 -6.28 -5.31 -11.12
C PRO A 59 -5.41 -4.05 -11.10
N GLY A 60 -4.28 -4.13 -10.40
CA GLY A 60 -3.28 -3.06 -10.38
C GLY A 60 -2.44 -3.05 -11.66
N PRO A 61 -1.99 -1.89 -12.15
CA PRO A 61 -1.23 -1.75 -13.39
C PRO A 61 0.24 -2.15 -13.17
N LEU A 62 0.51 -3.45 -13.13
CA LEU A 62 1.80 -4.04 -12.77
C LEU A 62 2.95 -3.47 -13.63
N GLN A 63 2.77 -3.43 -14.94
CA GLN A 63 3.79 -2.96 -15.87
C GLN A 63 4.15 -1.49 -15.65
N ALA A 64 3.17 -0.64 -15.35
CA ALA A 64 3.41 0.77 -15.03
C ALA A 64 4.16 0.94 -13.70
N ILE A 65 3.81 0.16 -12.68
CA ILE A 65 4.49 0.17 -11.37
C ILE A 65 5.96 -0.25 -11.52
N LEU A 66 6.21 -1.35 -12.25
CA LEU A 66 7.58 -1.85 -12.47
C LEU A 66 8.43 -0.90 -13.33
N GLY A 67 7.81 -0.18 -14.25
CA GLY A 67 8.46 0.77 -15.14
C GLY A 67 8.57 2.19 -14.59
N ALA A 68 7.98 2.47 -13.42
CA ALA A 68 7.98 3.81 -12.83
C ALA A 68 9.41 4.28 -12.53
N LYS A 69 9.73 5.48 -12.99
CA LYS A 69 10.98 6.18 -12.71
C LYS A 69 10.67 7.54 -12.11
N PHE A 70 11.41 7.91 -11.11
CA PHE A 70 11.28 9.20 -10.44
C PHE A 70 12.61 9.94 -10.54
N ASP A 71 12.57 11.19 -11.00
CA ASP A 71 13.74 12.08 -11.04
C ASP A 71 14.02 12.57 -9.61
N GLN A 72 15.30 12.51 -9.21
CA GLN A 72 15.76 13.09 -7.95
C GLN A 72 15.84 14.60 -8.07
N GLY A 73 15.57 15.33 -6.97
CA GLY A 73 15.65 16.79 -6.95
C GLY A 73 14.42 17.49 -7.56
N SER A 74 13.30 16.80 -7.66
CA SER A 74 12.02 17.38 -8.05
C SER A 74 11.54 18.42 -7.03
N PRO A 75 10.77 19.46 -7.45
CA PRO A 75 10.07 20.37 -6.54
C PRO A 75 9.23 19.68 -5.46
N VAL A 76 8.86 18.41 -5.69
CA VAL A 76 8.15 17.55 -4.74
C VAL A 76 8.97 17.31 -3.45
N ASP A 77 10.30 17.37 -3.52
CA ASP A 77 11.16 17.16 -2.34
C ASP A 77 11.02 18.30 -1.31
N ALA A 78 10.54 19.47 -1.73
CA ALA A 78 10.26 20.61 -0.87
C ALA A 78 8.88 20.54 -0.19
N VAL A 79 8.03 19.58 -0.54
CA VAL A 79 6.70 19.43 0.06
C VAL A 79 6.82 18.72 1.41
N PRO A 80 6.29 19.32 2.50
CA PRO A 80 6.24 18.65 3.81
C PRO A 80 5.55 17.31 3.72
N ARG A 81 6.16 16.29 4.30
CA ARG A 81 5.67 14.90 4.22
C ARG A 81 5.41 14.33 5.60
N ILE A 82 4.33 13.63 5.73
CA ILE A 82 3.97 12.89 6.94
C ILE A 82 3.73 11.44 6.54
N PHE A 83 4.32 10.51 7.27
CA PHE A 83 4.14 9.08 7.06
C PHE A 83 3.21 8.53 8.14
N ILE A 84 2.16 7.81 7.72
CA ILE A 84 1.30 7.05 8.64
C ILE A 84 1.63 5.57 8.45
N LYS A 85 2.33 4.99 9.43
CA LYS A 85 2.78 3.60 9.45
C LYS A 85 1.65 2.68 9.92
N THR A 86 1.36 1.64 9.14
CA THR A 86 0.42 0.57 9.48
C THR A 86 1.17 -0.59 10.13
N VAL A 87 0.98 -0.81 11.45
CA VAL A 87 1.90 -1.69 12.20
C VAL A 87 1.59 -3.18 12.08
N GLN A 88 0.45 -3.55 11.49
CA GLN A 88 0.07 -4.95 11.21
C GLN A 88 0.03 -5.23 9.70
N ASP A 89 0.63 -4.38 8.88
CA ASP A 89 0.60 -4.52 7.42
C ASP A 89 1.36 -5.79 6.98
N ARG A 90 0.68 -6.60 6.18
CA ARG A 90 1.22 -7.85 5.60
C ARG A 90 1.58 -7.73 4.13
N VAL A 91 1.36 -6.56 3.53
CA VAL A 91 1.73 -6.24 2.14
C VAL A 91 3.04 -5.48 2.11
N ILE A 92 3.09 -4.37 2.85
CA ILE A 92 4.30 -3.58 3.08
C ILE A 92 4.62 -3.72 4.56
N THR A 93 5.47 -4.65 4.90
CA THR A 93 5.74 -4.99 6.30
C THR A 93 6.26 -3.77 7.09
N PRO A 94 6.10 -3.75 8.42
CA PRO A 94 6.63 -2.68 9.26
C PRO A 94 8.11 -2.38 9.00
N GLU A 95 8.93 -3.42 8.74
CA GLU A 95 10.35 -3.30 8.43
C GLU A 95 10.59 -2.63 7.07
N GLN A 96 9.76 -2.96 6.06
CA GLN A 96 9.82 -2.31 4.76
C GLN A 96 9.40 -0.85 4.86
N GLN A 97 8.37 -0.54 5.66
CA GLN A 97 7.95 0.84 5.94
C GLN A 97 9.06 1.62 6.64
N ASP A 98 9.76 1.03 7.61
CA ASP A 98 10.91 1.65 8.28
C ASP A 98 12.05 1.96 7.29
N ALA A 99 12.36 1.02 6.40
CA ALA A 99 13.36 1.25 5.34
C ALA A 99 12.95 2.35 4.36
N MET A 100 11.65 2.49 4.05
CA MET A 100 11.13 3.60 3.23
C MET A 100 11.28 4.95 3.95
N ILE A 101 10.96 4.99 5.26
CA ILE A 101 11.10 6.17 6.11
C ILE A 101 12.58 6.59 6.19
N GLU A 102 13.48 5.65 6.40
CA GLU A 102 14.91 5.91 6.46
C GLU A 102 15.46 6.46 5.13
N LYS A 103 15.03 5.87 4.01
CA LYS A 103 15.46 6.28 2.67
C LYS A 103 14.96 7.67 2.28
N TRP A 104 13.78 8.05 2.73
CA TRP A 104 13.19 9.35 2.42
C TRP A 104 12.44 9.92 3.64
N PRO A 105 13.19 10.48 4.61
CA PRO A 105 12.66 10.86 5.90
C PRO A 105 11.52 11.89 5.80
N PRO A 106 10.34 11.61 6.38
CA PRO A 106 9.27 12.59 6.51
C PRO A 106 9.50 13.49 7.72
N GLU A 107 8.77 14.61 7.82
CA GLU A 107 8.81 15.48 9.00
C GLU A 107 8.23 14.83 10.25
N ASN A 108 7.20 14.02 10.07
CA ASN A 108 6.56 13.28 11.16
C ASN A 108 6.19 11.87 10.71
N VAL A 109 6.27 10.94 11.65
CA VAL A 109 5.79 9.56 11.52
C VAL A 109 4.73 9.33 12.58
N TYR A 110 3.54 8.91 12.16
CA TYR A 110 2.49 8.42 13.04
C TYR A 110 2.30 6.92 12.82
N SER A 111 1.83 6.21 13.84
CA SER A 111 1.52 4.79 13.73
C SER A 111 0.04 4.54 13.96
N VAL A 112 -0.54 3.61 13.21
CA VAL A 112 -1.89 3.13 13.38
C VAL A 112 -1.88 1.61 13.49
N ASP A 113 -2.58 1.08 14.49
CA ASP A 113 -2.78 -0.37 14.66
C ASP A 113 -3.83 -0.84 13.64
N SER A 114 -3.32 -1.22 12.48
CA SER A 114 -4.14 -1.59 11.32
C SER A 114 -3.37 -2.50 10.39
N ASP A 115 -4.12 -3.25 9.57
CA ASP A 115 -3.61 -3.96 8.40
C ASP A 115 -3.31 -2.99 7.24
N HIS A 116 -3.14 -3.54 6.03
CA HIS A 116 -2.89 -2.77 4.80
C HIS A 116 -4.01 -1.77 4.45
N SER A 117 -5.19 -1.89 5.06
CA SER A 117 -6.38 -1.12 4.73
C SER A 117 -6.92 -0.33 5.93
N PRO A 118 -6.18 0.67 6.46
CA PRO A 118 -6.53 1.39 7.67
C PRO A 118 -7.86 2.15 7.59
N PHE A 119 -8.32 2.49 6.38
CA PHE A 119 -9.63 3.10 6.15
C PHE A 119 -10.80 2.13 6.40
N PHE A 120 -10.57 0.81 6.45
CA PHE A 120 -11.53 -0.20 6.87
C PHE A 120 -11.28 -0.69 8.30
N SER A 121 -10.02 -1.04 8.62
CA SER A 121 -9.69 -1.68 9.90
C SER A 121 -9.60 -0.69 11.08
N ALA A 122 -9.26 0.58 10.82
CA ALA A 122 -9.08 1.62 11.84
C ALA A 122 -9.54 3.01 11.40
N PRO A 123 -10.76 3.20 10.84
CA PRO A 123 -11.18 4.43 10.16
C PRO A 123 -11.15 5.66 11.07
N PHE A 124 -11.59 5.55 12.31
CA PHE A 124 -11.63 6.68 13.25
C PHE A 124 -10.22 7.10 13.70
N MET A 125 -9.32 6.13 13.91
CA MET A 125 -7.94 6.41 14.25
C MET A 125 -7.23 7.08 13.07
N LEU A 126 -7.40 6.54 11.87
CA LEU A 126 -6.87 7.13 10.65
C LEU A 126 -7.35 8.57 10.46
N LEU A 127 -8.66 8.82 10.61
CA LEU A 127 -9.23 10.17 10.53
C LEU A 127 -8.56 11.12 11.54
N GLY A 128 -8.43 10.69 12.80
CA GLY A 128 -7.76 11.49 13.83
C GLY A 128 -6.31 11.83 13.47
N LEU A 129 -5.56 10.87 12.91
CA LEU A 129 -4.18 11.09 12.46
C LEU A 129 -4.12 12.02 11.24
N LEU A 130 -5.06 11.94 10.29
CA LEU A 130 -5.14 12.84 9.15
C LEU A 130 -5.44 14.28 9.59
N VAL A 131 -6.38 14.49 10.51
CA VAL A 131 -6.67 15.80 11.09
C VAL A 131 -5.44 16.36 11.83
N LYS A 132 -4.76 15.53 12.63
CA LYS A 132 -3.52 15.92 13.31
C LYS A 132 -2.42 16.29 12.31
N ALA A 133 -2.26 15.51 11.25
CA ALA A 133 -1.29 15.74 10.19
C ALA A 133 -1.54 17.10 9.51
N THR A 134 -2.77 17.37 9.09
CA THR A 134 -3.13 18.64 8.45
C THR A 134 -2.95 19.85 9.37
N ALA A 135 -3.25 19.70 10.66
CA ALA A 135 -3.06 20.78 11.66
C ALA A 135 -1.58 21.06 11.96
N SER A 136 -0.68 20.13 11.68
CA SER A 136 0.77 20.31 11.88
C SER A 136 1.48 20.95 10.69
N LEU A 137 0.81 21.08 9.55
CA LEU A 137 1.38 21.73 8.38
C LEU A 137 1.38 23.25 8.54
N PRO A 138 2.43 23.95 8.06
CA PRO A 138 2.44 25.41 8.08
C PRO A 138 1.27 25.95 7.25
N THR A 139 0.58 26.95 7.80
CA THR A 139 -0.45 27.69 7.06
C THR A 139 0.21 28.42 5.90
N ILE A 140 -0.26 28.14 4.67
CA ILE A 140 0.19 28.82 3.45
C ILE A 140 -0.34 30.24 3.45
#